data_10f4d949ec0bd583e0f08f2383a49066
#
_entry.id   10f4d949ec0bd583e0f08f2383a49066
#
_cell.length_a   1.000
_cell.length_b   1.000
_cell.length_c   1.000
_cell.angle_alpha   90.00
_cell.angle_beta   90.00
_cell.angle_gamma   90.00
#
_symmetry.space_group_name_H-M   'P 1'
#
loop_
_entity.id
_entity.type
_entity.pdbx_description
1 polymer ?
#
loop_
_entity_poly.entity_id
_entity_poly.type
_entity_poly.pdbx_seq_one_letter_code
_entity_poly.pdbx_strand_id
1 'polypeptide(L)'
;MSIYSQLKQILIAKRCGAFALIDPDIKNDGALLETVEKINNSGFDAILVGGSLIQDNNFDTRIEYIKDNTNLPVIIFPGSSKQLSGKADAILFLSLLSGRNPQYLIGEHVESAPVIHSLNLEPIPTGYILLDGGNRSSVEIISNTIPLPMNKVDIILAHALAGQYLGNKFIFLECGSGASNHASATIIESLYSRLNIPIIVGGGITSSASAKLISNAGASFIVVGTHIENGASVEELQEITSSI
;
A
#
# COMPACT_ATOMS: atom_id res chain seq x y z
N MET A 1 -16.15 -8.58 -11.98
CA MET A 1 -16.24 -7.37 -11.11
C MET A 1 -14.83 -6.82 -11.03
N SER A 2 -14.62 -5.50 -11.14
CA SER A 2 -13.28 -4.91 -11.01
C SER A 2 -12.75 -5.04 -9.58
N ILE A 3 -11.43 -5.07 -9.41
CA ILE A 3 -10.78 -5.14 -8.08
C ILE A 3 -11.14 -3.92 -7.24
N TYR A 4 -11.13 -2.72 -7.84
CA TYR A 4 -11.59 -1.52 -7.13
C TYR A 4 -13.01 -1.66 -6.59
N SER A 5 -13.93 -2.27 -7.37
CA SER A 5 -15.29 -2.51 -6.92
C SER A 5 -15.36 -3.55 -5.79
N GLN A 6 -14.51 -4.59 -5.83
CA GLN A 6 -14.40 -5.58 -4.74
C GLN A 6 -13.91 -4.90 -3.45
N LEU A 7 -12.86 -4.08 -3.53
CA LEU A 7 -12.35 -3.33 -2.39
C LEU A 7 -13.42 -2.41 -1.78
N LYS A 8 -14.25 -1.78 -2.60
CA LYS A 8 -15.39 -0.99 -2.10
C LYS A 8 -16.46 -1.85 -1.39
N GLN A 9 -16.70 -3.07 -1.84
CA GLN A 9 -17.63 -3.98 -1.16
C GLN A 9 -17.11 -4.39 0.23
N ILE A 10 -15.79 -4.55 0.40
CA ILE A 10 -15.18 -4.78 1.71
C ILE A 10 -15.55 -3.64 2.67
N LEU A 11 -15.44 -2.39 2.24
CA LEU A 11 -15.77 -1.22 3.07
C LEU A 11 -17.26 -1.10 3.40
N ILE A 12 -18.14 -1.71 2.61
CA ILE A 12 -19.59 -1.80 2.92
C ILE A 12 -19.82 -2.87 3.98
N ALA A 13 -19.08 -3.99 3.91
CA ALA A 13 -19.24 -5.12 4.82
C ALA A 13 -18.58 -4.90 6.18
N LYS A 14 -17.45 -4.20 6.21
CA LYS A 14 -16.66 -3.90 7.40
C LYS A 14 -16.07 -2.48 7.32
N ARG A 15 -15.87 -1.89 8.49
CA ARG A 15 -15.45 -0.48 8.60
C ARG A 15 -14.08 -0.20 7.96
N CYS A 16 -13.15 -1.14 8.12
CA CYS A 16 -11.79 -1.05 7.64
C CYS A 16 -11.33 -2.42 7.12
N GLY A 17 -10.58 -2.45 6.03
CA GLY A 17 -9.95 -3.65 5.49
C GLY A 17 -8.45 -3.70 5.82
N ALA A 18 -7.84 -4.88 5.62
CA ALA A 18 -6.42 -5.09 5.82
C ALA A 18 -5.75 -5.61 4.55
N PHE A 19 -4.64 -4.99 4.14
CA PHE A 19 -3.77 -5.47 3.08
C PHE A 19 -2.47 -6.03 3.69
N ALA A 20 -2.06 -7.21 3.26
CA ALA A 20 -0.73 -7.71 3.50
C ALA A 20 0.22 -7.20 2.41
N LEU A 21 1.39 -6.69 2.77
CA LEU A 21 2.41 -6.28 1.81
C LEU A 21 3.55 -7.29 1.79
N ILE A 22 3.87 -7.82 0.61
CA ILE A 22 5.01 -8.68 0.33
C ILE A 22 6.02 -7.88 -0.50
N ASP A 23 7.25 -7.79 0.00
CA ASP A 23 8.40 -7.32 -0.80
C ASP A 23 8.94 -8.48 -1.63
N PRO A 24 8.77 -8.47 -2.97
CA PRO A 24 9.14 -9.57 -3.87
C PRO A 24 10.64 -9.52 -4.24
N ASP A 25 11.51 -9.27 -3.28
CA ASP A 25 12.96 -9.28 -3.47
C ASP A 25 13.53 -10.70 -3.29
N ILE A 26 14.66 -10.99 -3.93
CA ILE A 26 15.37 -12.28 -3.87
C ILE A 26 15.65 -12.75 -2.44
N LYS A 27 15.87 -11.83 -1.51
CA LYS A 27 16.09 -12.15 -0.09
C LYS A 27 14.90 -12.88 0.56
N ASN A 28 13.70 -12.73 0.02
CA ASN A 28 12.46 -13.27 0.55
C ASN A 28 11.99 -14.57 -0.13
N ASP A 29 12.65 -15.00 -1.22
CA ASP A 29 12.23 -16.17 -2.02
C ASP A 29 12.10 -17.44 -1.18
N GLY A 30 13.02 -17.67 -0.24
CA GLY A 30 13.00 -18.88 0.60
C GLY A 30 11.81 -18.97 1.58
N ALA A 31 11.18 -17.84 1.91
CA ALA A 31 10.06 -17.76 2.84
C ALA A 31 8.72 -17.45 2.14
N LEU A 32 8.71 -17.26 0.81
CA LEU A 32 7.55 -16.73 0.10
C LEU A 32 6.30 -17.59 0.28
N LEU A 33 6.41 -18.93 0.17
CA LEU A 33 5.27 -19.83 0.37
C LEU A 33 4.70 -19.74 1.77
N GLU A 34 5.56 -19.85 2.78
CA GLU A 34 5.17 -19.76 4.18
C GLU A 34 4.49 -18.41 4.48
N THR A 35 5.01 -17.32 3.89
CA THR A 35 4.43 -15.98 4.02
C THR A 35 3.02 -15.91 3.43
N VAL A 36 2.81 -16.46 2.22
CA VAL A 36 1.49 -16.49 1.58
C VAL A 36 0.50 -17.35 2.37
N GLU A 37 0.93 -18.51 2.88
CA GLU A 37 0.10 -19.37 3.72
C GLU A 37 -0.30 -18.67 5.04
N LYS A 38 0.60 -17.96 5.69
CA LYS A 38 0.29 -17.15 6.88
C LYS A 38 -0.74 -16.07 6.57
N ILE A 39 -0.57 -15.35 5.46
CA ILE A 39 -1.49 -14.30 5.02
C ILE A 39 -2.88 -14.88 4.76
N ASN A 40 -2.99 -16.01 4.05
CA ASN A 40 -4.26 -16.69 3.76
C ASN A 40 -5.03 -17.07 5.03
N ASN A 41 -4.32 -17.38 6.11
CA ASN A 41 -4.91 -17.81 7.38
C ASN A 41 -5.13 -16.65 8.38
N SER A 42 -4.77 -15.40 8.00
CA SER A 42 -4.76 -14.27 8.95
C SER A 42 -5.83 -13.21 8.70
N GLY A 43 -6.79 -13.46 7.80
CA GLY A 43 -7.96 -12.59 7.61
C GLY A 43 -7.70 -11.30 6.84
N PHE A 44 -6.62 -11.23 6.05
CA PHE A 44 -6.37 -10.13 5.12
C PHE A 44 -7.38 -10.13 3.96
N ASP A 45 -7.58 -8.98 3.35
CA ASP A 45 -8.54 -8.76 2.25
C ASP A 45 -7.90 -8.76 0.87
N ALA A 46 -6.61 -8.43 0.79
CA ALA A 46 -5.81 -8.48 -0.43
C ALA A 46 -4.31 -8.55 -0.08
N ILE A 47 -3.51 -8.95 -1.08
CA ILE A 47 -2.06 -8.93 -1.02
C ILE A 47 -1.56 -7.81 -1.93
N LEU A 48 -0.80 -6.87 -1.36
CA LEU A 48 0.01 -5.91 -2.11
C LEU A 48 1.37 -6.54 -2.37
N VAL A 49 1.89 -6.42 -3.60
CA VAL A 49 3.21 -6.95 -3.96
C VAL A 49 4.04 -5.85 -4.61
N GLY A 50 5.17 -5.51 -4.00
CA GLY A 50 6.06 -4.51 -4.53
C GLY A 50 7.10 -4.04 -3.51
N GLY A 51 8.12 -3.37 -3.99
CA GLY A 51 9.19 -2.81 -3.17
C GLY A 51 9.85 -1.63 -3.86
N SER A 52 10.53 -0.78 -3.09
CA SER A 52 11.17 0.42 -3.62
C SER A 52 12.34 0.11 -4.59
N LEU A 53 12.98 -1.05 -4.42
CA LEU A 53 14.06 -1.53 -5.29
C LEU A 53 14.00 -3.05 -5.37
N ILE A 54 13.89 -3.59 -6.60
CA ILE A 54 13.99 -5.02 -6.88
C ILE A 54 15.32 -5.27 -7.59
N GLN A 55 16.10 -6.23 -7.11
CA GLN A 55 17.49 -6.45 -7.52
C GLN A 55 17.65 -7.48 -8.64
N ASP A 56 16.55 -8.11 -9.09
CA ASP A 56 16.54 -9.11 -10.17
C ASP A 56 15.36 -8.94 -11.12
N ASN A 57 15.23 -9.88 -12.07
CA ASN A 57 14.17 -9.86 -13.10
C ASN A 57 13.05 -10.90 -12.82
N ASN A 58 12.91 -11.41 -11.59
CA ASN A 58 11.98 -12.49 -11.27
C ASN A 58 10.61 -11.99 -10.76
N PHE A 59 10.32 -10.72 -10.91
CA PHE A 59 9.06 -10.11 -10.42
C PHE A 59 7.82 -10.84 -10.93
N ASP A 60 7.73 -11.07 -12.25
CA ASP A 60 6.58 -11.75 -12.87
C ASP A 60 6.40 -13.19 -12.36
N THR A 61 7.50 -13.93 -12.20
CA THR A 61 7.48 -15.30 -11.65
C THR A 61 7.00 -15.32 -10.20
N ARG A 62 7.41 -14.33 -9.39
CA ARG A 62 6.95 -14.23 -7.99
C ARG A 62 5.48 -13.87 -7.89
N ILE A 63 4.99 -12.97 -8.75
CA ILE A 63 3.55 -12.67 -8.84
C ILE A 63 2.76 -13.93 -9.19
N GLU A 64 3.19 -14.69 -10.21
CA GLU A 64 2.55 -15.95 -10.59
C GLU A 64 2.52 -16.93 -9.41
N TYR A 65 3.66 -17.12 -8.75
CA TYR A 65 3.76 -17.99 -7.59
C TYR A 65 2.81 -17.59 -6.45
N ILE A 66 2.71 -16.29 -6.14
CA ILE A 66 1.77 -15.79 -5.13
C ILE A 66 0.33 -16.07 -5.57
N LYS A 67 -0.02 -15.80 -6.82
CA LYS A 67 -1.36 -16.03 -7.36
C LYS A 67 -1.77 -17.50 -7.31
N ASP A 68 -0.86 -18.40 -7.60
CA ASP A 68 -1.12 -19.86 -7.58
C ASP A 68 -1.37 -20.40 -6.15
N ASN A 69 -0.94 -19.65 -5.12
CA ASN A 69 -1.04 -20.07 -3.72
C ASN A 69 -2.02 -19.22 -2.88
N THR A 70 -2.83 -18.35 -3.50
CA THR A 70 -3.84 -17.55 -2.78
C THR A 70 -5.13 -17.37 -3.58
N ASN A 71 -6.26 -17.23 -2.87
CA ASN A 71 -7.52 -16.78 -3.45
C ASN A 71 -7.76 -15.27 -3.24
N LEU A 72 -6.87 -14.58 -2.52
CA LEU A 72 -6.96 -13.15 -2.30
C LEU A 72 -6.62 -12.38 -3.59
N PRO A 73 -7.19 -11.19 -3.79
CA PRO A 73 -6.73 -10.28 -4.83
C PRO A 73 -5.24 -9.97 -4.64
N VAL A 74 -4.45 -10.09 -5.72
CA VAL A 74 -3.03 -9.71 -5.75
C VAL A 74 -2.90 -8.41 -6.53
N ILE A 75 -2.46 -7.36 -5.84
CA ILE A 75 -2.40 -5.99 -6.37
C ILE A 75 -0.95 -5.54 -6.36
N ILE A 76 -0.45 -5.11 -7.50
CA ILE A 76 0.92 -4.56 -7.56
C ILE A 76 0.97 -3.22 -6.84
N PHE A 77 1.96 -3.06 -5.95
CA PHE A 77 2.32 -1.83 -5.27
C PHE A 77 3.69 -1.37 -5.77
N PRO A 78 3.77 -0.73 -6.95
CA PRO A 78 5.01 -0.61 -7.70
C PRO A 78 5.95 0.45 -7.14
N GLY A 79 7.24 0.14 -7.08
CA GLY A 79 8.30 1.14 -6.87
C GLY A 79 8.75 1.80 -8.18
N SER A 80 8.49 1.19 -9.33
CA SER A 80 8.82 1.72 -10.66
C SER A 80 8.05 1.01 -11.78
N SER A 81 8.14 1.55 -13.01
CA SER A 81 7.61 0.96 -14.24
C SER A 81 8.15 -0.44 -14.58
N LYS A 82 9.19 -0.90 -13.90
CA LYS A 82 9.74 -2.27 -14.05
C LYS A 82 8.95 -3.34 -13.30
N GLN A 83 8.10 -2.94 -12.37
CA GLN A 83 7.29 -3.85 -11.54
C GLN A 83 5.90 -4.01 -12.15
N LEU A 84 5.81 -4.64 -13.30
CA LEU A 84 4.58 -4.91 -14.01
C LEU A 84 4.46 -6.41 -14.30
N SER A 85 3.25 -6.96 -14.11
CA SER A 85 2.93 -8.35 -14.40
C SER A 85 1.45 -8.47 -14.78
N GLY A 86 1.18 -9.16 -15.88
CA GLY A 86 -0.19 -9.52 -16.29
C GLY A 86 -0.80 -10.65 -15.47
N LYS A 87 -0.06 -11.23 -14.51
CA LYS A 87 -0.54 -12.28 -13.59
C LYS A 87 -1.28 -11.67 -12.37
N ALA A 88 -1.00 -10.40 -12.04
CA ALA A 88 -1.70 -9.70 -10.97
C ALA A 88 -3.13 -9.32 -11.38
N ASP A 89 -3.98 -9.05 -10.39
CA ASP A 89 -5.37 -8.65 -10.62
C ASP A 89 -5.52 -7.15 -10.88
N ALA A 90 -4.66 -6.33 -10.26
CA ALA A 90 -4.66 -4.87 -10.40
C ALA A 90 -3.29 -4.27 -10.05
N ILE A 91 -3.15 -2.98 -10.29
CA ILE A 91 -1.98 -2.19 -9.89
C ILE A 91 -2.44 -0.88 -9.24
N LEU A 92 -1.84 -0.51 -8.11
CA LEU A 92 -1.96 0.84 -7.58
C LEU A 92 -1.16 1.78 -8.49
N PHE A 93 -1.86 2.61 -9.26
CA PHE A 93 -1.25 3.56 -10.19
C PHE A 93 -0.86 4.82 -9.41
N LEU A 94 0.36 4.77 -8.82
CA LEU A 94 0.80 5.68 -7.76
C LEU A 94 1.29 7.02 -8.30
N SER A 95 0.73 8.12 -7.81
CA SER A 95 1.30 9.47 -7.96
C SER A 95 1.89 9.93 -6.64
N LEU A 96 3.21 10.16 -6.56
CA LEU A 96 3.90 10.61 -5.36
C LEU A 96 3.63 12.11 -5.10
N LEU A 97 2.44 12.42 -4.56
CA LEU A 97 1.93 13.78 -4.41
C LEU A 97 2.78 14.66 -3.48
N SER A 98 3.40 14.07 -2.46
CA SER A 98 4.30 14.80 -1.54
C SER A 98 5.65 15.14 -2.16
N GLY A 99 6.03 14.49 -3.27
CA GLY A 99 7.26 14.75 -3.99
C GLY A 99 7.18 15.95 -4.94
N ARG A 100 8.34 16.38 -5.43
CA ARG A 100 8.47 17.37 -6.51
C ARG A 100 9.34 16.81 -7.65
N ASN A 101 9.59 15.50 -7.62
CA ASN A 101 10.28 14.81 -8.71
C ASN A 101 9.24 14.41 -9.77
N PRO A 102 9.30 14.99 -11.00
CA PRO A 102 8.32 14.73 -12.05
C PRO A 102 8.31 13.27 -12.51
N GLN A 103 9.40 12.51 -12.32
CA GLN A 103 9.43 11.08 -12.65
C GLN A 103 8.34 10.31 -11.88
N TYR A 104 8.17 10.57 -10.59
CA TYR A 104 7.17 9.89 -9.75
C TYR A 104 5.79 10.58 -9.73
N LEU A 105 5.68 11.75 -10.36
CA LEU A 105 4.40 12.45 -10.53
C LEU A 105 3.72 12.10 -11.85
N ILE A 106 4.48 11.85 -12.92
CA ILE A 106 3.94 11.55 -14.26
C ILE A 106 4.87 10.67 -15.11
N GLY A 107 6.18 10.69 -14.92
CA GLY A 107 7.13 9.94 -15.76
C GLY A 107 6.85 8.44 -15.75
N GLU A 108 6.84 7.81 -14.57
CA GLU A 108 6.52 6.38 -14.40
C GLU A 108 5.15 6.02 -15.00
N HIS A 109 4.16 6.93 -14.94
CA HIS A 109 2.83 6.69 -15.48
C HIS A 109 2.86 6.61 -17.02
N VAL A 110 3.58 7.53 -17.67
CA VAL A 110 3.70 7.57 -19.14
C VAL A 110 4.44 6.35 -19.65
N GLU A 111 5.49 5.90 -18.95
CA GLU A 111 6.26 4.72 -19.33
C GLU A 111 5.45 3.42 -19.12
N SER A 112 4.70 3.31 -18.02
CA SER A 112 3.99 2.09 -17.65
C SER A 112 2.62 1.94 -18.34
N ALA A 113 1.90 3.02 -18.63
CA ALA A 113 0.52 2.97 -19.12
C ALA A 113 0.30 2.12 -20.39
N PRO A 114 1.17 2.17 -21.44
CA PRO A 114 1.00 1.29 -22.61
C PRO A 114 1.16 -0.19 -22.26
N VAL A 115 2.06 -0.52 -21.35
CA VAL A 115 2.30 -1.89 -20.88
C VAL A 115 1.11 -2.38 -20.06
N ILE A 116 0.64 -1.60 -19.10
CA ILE A 116 -0.56 -1.88 -18.29
C ILE A 116 -1.76 -2.17 -19.20
N HIS A 117 -1.96 -1.34 -20.22
CA HIS A 117 -3.03 -1.52 -21.21
C HIS A 117 -2.89 -2.84 -21.98
N SER A 118 -1.69 -3.19 -22.44
CA SER A 118 -1.44 -4.43 -23.19
C SER A 118 -1.61 -5.69 -22.35
N LEU A 119 -1.35 -5.59 -21.05
CA LEU A 119 -1.53 -6.67 -20.07
C LEU A 119 -2.98 -6.82 -19.59
N ASN A 120 -3.89 -5.91 -19.95
CA ASN A 120 -5.25 -5.80 -19.41
C ASN A 120 -5.29 -5.73 -17.87
N LEU A 121 -4.24 -5.17 -17.26
CA LEU A 121 -4.12 -5.02 -15.82
C LEU A 121 -4.99 -3.83 -15.37
N GLU A 122 -5.80 -3.98 -14.32
CA GLU A 122 -6.65 -2.92 -13.80
C GLU A 122 -5.83 -1.84 -13.09
N PRO A 123 -5.69 -0.59 -13.63
CA PRO A 123 -5.03 0.49 -12.90
C PRO A 123 -5.99 1.12 -11.89
N ILE A 124 -5.53 1.27 -10.65
CA ILE A 124 -6.27 1.97 -9.59
C ILE A 124 -5.51 3.26 -9.24
N PRO A 125 -5.93 4.43 -9.76
CA PRO A 125 -5.27 5.70 -9.50
C PRO A 125 -5.20 6.00 -8.02
N THR A 126 -3.98 6.20 -7.49
CA THR A 126 -3.73 6.33 -6.05
C THR A 126 -2.77 7.48 -5.78
N GLY A 127 -3.24 8.46 -5.02
CA GLY A 127 -2.40 9.57 -4.56
C GLY A 127 -1.57 9.13 -3.36
N TYR A 128 -0.26 9.04 -3.53
CA TYR A 128 0.67 8.56 -2.51
C TYR A 128 1.32 9.75 -1.79
N ILE A 129 1.23 9.79 -0.48
CA ILE A 129 1.74 10.86 0.39
C ILE A 129 2.72 10.26 1.38
N LEU A 130 4.01 10.56 1.20
CA LEU A 130 5.06 10.13 2.11
C LEU A 130 5.09 11.05 3.32
N LEU A 131 4.96 10.46 4.51
CA LEU A 131 5.01 11.12 5.83
C LEU A 131 6.32 10.76 6.53
N ASP A 132 6.76 11.63 7.42
CA ASP A 132 7.94 11.39 8.27
C ASP A 132 7.61 10.34 9.34
N GLY A 133 8.01 9.08 9.09
CA GLY A 133 7.84 7.94 10.01
C GLY A 133 8.90 7.84 11.11
N GLY A 134 9.79 8.82 11.24
CA GLY A 134 10.87 8.84 12.23
C GLY A 134 12.17 8.17 11.78
N ASN A 135 12.16 7.44 10.67
CA ASN A 135 13.33 6.80 10.06
C ASN A 135 13.38 7.13 8.57
N ARG A 136 14.58 7.22 7.99
CA ARG A 136 14.73 7.37 6.54
C ARG A 136 14.23 6.11 5.82
N SER A 137 13.25 6.28 4.94
CA SER A 137 12.68 5.19 4.16
C SER A 137 13.40 5.01 2.81
N SER A 138 13.33 3.79 2.24
CA SER A 138 13.82 3.53 0.88
C SER A 138 13.13 4.42 -0.15
N VAL A 139 11.81 4.69 0.02
CA VAL A 139 11.05 5.59 -0.85
C VAL A 139 11.64 7.00 -0.85
N GLU A 140 11.98 7.54 0.33
CA GLU A 140 12.62 8.86 0.46
C GLU A 140 13.92 8.94 -0.35
N ILE A 141 14.76 7.90 -0.23
CA ILE A 141 16.07 7.85 -0.89
C ILE A 141 15.93 7.69 -2.41
N ILE A 142 15.15 6.70 -2.85
CA ILE A 142 15.00 6.36 -4.28
C ILE A 142 14.26 7.45 -5.05
N SER A 143 13.22 8.04 -4.47
CA SER A 143 12.43 9.09 -5.14
C SER A 143 13.03 10.49 -4.99
N ASN A 144 14.05 10.65 -4.13
CA ASN A 144 14.58 11.96 -3.73
C ASN A 144 13.48 12.89 -3.22
N THR A 145 12.59 12.37 -2.37
CA THR A 145 11.44 13.09 -1.82
C THR A 145 11.63 13.31 -0.33
N ILE A 146 11.44 14.54 0.12
CA ILE A 146 11.41 14.88 1.55
C ILE A 146 10.03 14.51 2.08
N PRO A 147 9.92 13.63 3.10
CA PRO A 147 8.65 13.30 3.72
C PRO A 147 7.98 14.53 4.35
N LEU A 148 6.64 14.55 4.33
CA LEU A 148 5.90 15.62 5.00
C LEU A 148 5.94 15.43 6.52
N PRO A 149 6.30 16.48 7.31
CA PRO A 149 6.26 16.41 8.77
C PRO A 149 4.83 16.17 9.26
N MET A 150 4.64 15.22 10.19
CA MET A 150 3.31 14.84 10.70
C MET A 150 2.59 15.97 11.46
N ASN A 151 3.31 16.98 11.95
CA ASN A 151 2.70 18.15 12.59
C ASN A 151 2.16 19.20 11.60
N LYS A 152 2.28 18.97 10.29
CA LYS A 152 1.76 19.84 9.22
C LYS A 152 0.49 19.28 8.60
N VAL A 153 -0.53 19.07 9.43
CA VAL A 153 -1.79 18.45 9.05
C VAL A 153 -2.49 19.18 7.90
N ASP A 154 -2.45 20.51 7.89
CA ASP A 154 -2.98 21.37 6.83
C ASP A 154 -2.29 21.14 5.48
N ILE A 155 -0.98 20.98 5.47
CA ILE A 155 -0.20 20.70 4.26
C ILE A 155 -0.52 19.29 3.74
N ILE A 156 -0.60 18.29 4.64
CA ILE A 156 -0.94 16.90 4.27
C ILE A 156 -2.36 16.86 3.68
N LEU A 157 -3.32 17.54 4.31
CA LEU A 157 -4.69 17.64 3.78
C LEU A 157 -4.74 18.32 2.40
N ALA A 158 -3.97 19.37 2.19
CA ALA A 158 -3.91 20.04 0.88
C ALA A 158 -3.40 19.09 -0.23
N HIS A 159 -2.40 18.25 0.05
CA HIS A 159 -1.94 17.23 -0.90
C HIS A 159 -3.02 16.17 -1.17
N ALA A 160 -3.72 15.72 -0.12
CA ALA A 160 -4.78 14.73 -0.26
C ALA A 160 -5.97 15.25 -1.08
N LEU A 161 -6.40 16.50 -0.83
CA LEU A 161 -7.44 17.16 -1.63
C LEU A 161 -7.02 17.34 -3.10
N ALA A 162 -5.77 17.73 -3.33
CA ALA A 162 -5.23 17.82 -4.69
C ALA A 162 -5.29 16.46 -5.39
N GLY A 163 -4.89 15.38 -4.70
CA GLY A 163 -5.02 14.01 -5.20
C GLY A 163 -6.46 13.62 -5.56
N GLN A 164 -7.41 13.92 -4.68
CA GLN A 164 -8.84 13.68 -4.97
C GLN A 164 -9.32 14.46 -6.20
N TYR A 165 -8.95 15.75 -6.32
CA TYR A 165 -9.37 16.58 -7.46
C TYR A 165 -8.71 16.16 -8.78
N LEU A 166 -7.52 15.55 -8.72
CA LEU A 166 -6.87 14.92 -9.89
C LEU A 166 -7.52 13.60 -10.30
N GLY A 167 -8.50 13.10 -9.55
CA GLY A 167 -9.27 11.89 -9.91
C GLY A 167 -8.73 10.60 -9.31
N ASN A 168 -7.82 10.65 -8.33
CA ASN A 168 -7.40 9.46 -7.61
C ASN A 168 -8.58 8.77 -6.93
N LYS A 169 -8.50 7.46 -6.85
CA LYS A 169 -9.51 6.59 -6.20
C LYS A 169 -9.19 6.31 -4.74
N PHE A 170 -7.92 6.42 -4.38
CA PHE A 170 -7.42 6.29 -3.01
C PHE A 170 -6.44 7.43 -2.69
N ILE A 171 -6.34 7.77 -1.40
CA ILE A 171 -5.17 8.44 -0.84
C ILE A 171 -4.44 7.42 0.01
N PHE A 172 -3.15 7.24 -0.25
CA PHE A 172 -2.27 6.37 0.51
C PHE A 172 -1.33 7.22 1.37
N LEU A 173 -1.47 7.12 2.69
CA LEU A 173 -0.55 7.71 3.67
C LEU A 173 0.52 6.68 4.00
N GLU A 174 1.76 6.97 3.70
CA GLU A 174 2.90 6.06 3.91
C GLU A 174 3.94 6.65 4.83
N CYS A 175 4.29 5.92 5.88
CA CYS A 175 5.37 6.30 6.80
C CYS A 175 6.71 5.62 6.51
N GLY A 176 6.73 4.67 5.57
CA GLY A 176 7.92 3.90 5.19
C GLY A 176 8.02 2.53 5.86
N SER A 177 8.68 1.59 5.17
CA SER A 177 9.00 0.28 5.74
C SER A 177 9.90 0.44 6.95
N GLY A 178 9.60 -0.26 8.05
CA GLY A 178 10.33 -0.16 9.31
C GLY A 178 10.17 1.18 10.04
N ALA A 179 9.17 1.99 9.69
CA ALA A 179 8.91 3.26 10.37
C ALA A 179 8.67 3.06 11.87
N SER A 180 9.24 3.97 12.67
CA SER A 180 9.04 3.99 14.12
C SER A 180 7.65 4.47 14.53
N ASN A 181 7.02 5.26 13.65
CA ASN A 181 5.70 5.85 13.87
C ASN A 181 4.80 5.60 12.65
N HIS A 182 3.53 5.28 12.90
CA HIS A 182 2.49 5.29 11.87
C HIS A 182 1.86 6.68 11.74
N ALA A 183 1.05 6.92 10.70
CA ALA A 183 0.28 8.14 10.55
C ALA A 183 -0.59 8.41 11.80
N SER A 184 -0.55 9.63 12.32
CA SER A 184 -1.28 9.97 13.55
C SER A 184 -2.80 9.97 13.33
N ALA A 185 -3.57 9.65 14.38
CA ALA A 185 -5.03 9.72 14.34
C ALA A 185 -5.54 11.09 13.89
N THR A 186 -4.91 12.17 14.35
CA THR A 186 -5.28 13.54 13.97
C THR A 186 -5.18 13.80 12.46
N ILE A 187 -4.16 13.25 11.79
CA ILE A 187 -4.03 13.34 10.32
C ILE A 187 -5.18 12.59 9.67
N ILE A 188 -5.40 11.33 10.07
CA ILE A 188 -6.40 10.44 9.46
C ILE A 188 -7.81 11.05 9.64
N GLU A 189 -8.17 11.49 10.83
CA GLU A 189 -9.44 12.16 11.12
C GLU A 189 -9.65 13.46 10.30
N SER A 190 -8.58 14.24 10.14
CA SER A 190 -8.61 15.46 9.32
C SER A 190 -8.90 15.13 7.85
N LEU A 191 -8.30 14.07 7.30
CA LEU A 191 -8.54 13.62 5.94
C LEU A 191 -9.93 13.00 5.81
N TYR A 192 -10.29 12.07 6.72
CA TYR A 192 -11.57 11.37 6.72
C TYR A 192 -12.76 12.32 6.70
N SER A 193 -12.68 13.43 7.46
CA SER A 193 -13.78 14.40 7.52
C SER A 193 -13.93 15.27 6.25
N ARG A 194 -12.98 15.23 5.31
CA ARG A 194 -12.91 16.15 4.16
C ARG A 194 -12.77 15.48 2.81
N LEU A 195 -12.31 14.22 2.78
CA LEU A 195 -12.19 13.45 1.54
C LEU A 195 -13.47 12.62 1.29
N ASN A 196 -13.79 12.43 0.02
CA ASN A 196 -14.87 11.54 -0.45
C ASN A 196 -14.34 10.23 -1.04
N ILE A 197 -13.04 9.98 -0.92
CA ILE A 197 -12.36 8.77 -1.41
C ILE A 197 -11.68 8.06 -0.24
N PRO A 198 -11.57 6.72 -0.29
CA PRO A 198 -10.98 5.93 0.79
C PRO A 198 -9.52 6.27 1.06
N ILE A 199 -9.11 6.09 2.33
CA ILE A 199 -7.75 6.34 2.83
C ILE A 199 -7.09 5.00 3.14
N ILE A 200 -5.92 4.75 2.55
CA ILE A 200 -5.04 3.64 2.89
C ILE A 200 -3.95 4.17 3.80
N VAL A 201 -3.60 3.44 4.84
CA VAL A 201 -2.53 3.82 5.79
C VAL A 201 -1.51 2.69 5.88
N GLY A 202 -0.24 3.00 5.56
CA GLY A 202 0.89 2.08 5.63
C GLY A 202 2.07 2.63 6.44
N GLY A 203 2.94 1.70 6.83
CA GLY A 203 4.14 1.98 7.62
C GLY A 203 3.90 2.04 9.14
N GLY A 204 4.75 1.33 9.90
CA GLY A 204 4.73 1.35 11.37
C GLY A 204 3.58 0.62 12.06
N ILE A 205 2.78 -0.18 11.35
CA ILE A 205 1.65 -0.94 11.93
C ILE A 205 2.14 -2.34 12.33
N THR A 206 2.32 -2.55 13.64
CA THR A 206 2.90 -3.79 14.18
C THR A 206 2.08 -4.41 15.33
N SER A 207 0.90 -3.86 15.64
CA SER A 207 0.06 -4.35 16.74
C SER A 207 -1.43 -4.10 16.49
N SER A 208 -2.28 -4.90 17.13
CA SER A 208 -3.72 -4.69 17.14
C SER A 208 -4.12 -3.32 17.72
N ALA A 209 -3.37 -2.81 18.69
CA ALA A 209 -3.61 -1.48 19.26
C ALA A 209 -3.41 -0.36 18.22
N SER A 210 -2.31 -0.41 17.44
CA SER A 210 -2.06 0.56 16.37
C SER A 210 -3.08 0.45 15.24
N ALA A 211 -3.42 -0.79 14.82
CA ALA A 211 -4.42 -1.04 13.79
C ALA A 211 -5.80 -0.48 14.18
N LYS A 212 -6.23 -0.76 15.41
CA LYS A 212 -7.49 -0.25 15.98
C LYS A 212 -7.52 1.28 16.07
N LEU A 213 -6.42 1.91 16.48
CA LEU A 213 -6.32 3.38 16.54
C LEU A 213 -6.51 4.00 15.15
N ILE A 214 -5.81 3.47 14.14
CA ILE A 214 -5.85 3.93 12.76
C ILE A 214 -7.24 3.73 12.14
N SER A 215 -7.83 2.53 12.32
CA SER A 215 -9.19 2.23 11.85
C SER A 215 -10.24 3.15 12.49
N ASN A 216 -10.16 3.37 13.81
CA ASN A 216 -11.06 4.26 14.52
C ASN A 216 -10.97 5.71 14.07
N ALA A 217 -9.79 6.16 13.66
CA ALA A 217 -9.56 7.50 13.11
C ALA A 217 -10.16 7.69 11.71
N GLY A 218 -10.59 6.62 11.03
CA GLY A 218 -11.27 6.68 9.73
C GLY A 218 -10.47 6.15 8.55
N ALA A 219 -9.37 5.41 8.78
CA ALA A 219 -8.70 4.69 7.70
C ALA A 219 -9.66 3.66 7.09
N SER A 220 -9.67 3.58 5.76
CA SER A 220 -10.45 2.60 5.01
C SER A 220 -9.70 1.27 4.87
N PHE A 221 -8.39 1.33 4.75
CA PHE A 221 -7.52 0.16 4.71
C PHE A 221 -6.24 0.43 5.48
N ILE A 222 -5.72 -0.62 6.13
CA ILE A 222 -4.37 -0.64 6.71
C ILE A 222 -3.47 -1.53 5.87
N VAL A 223 -2.15 -1.25 5.87
CA VAL A 223 -1.15 -2.09 5.22
C VAL A 223 -0.14 -2.59 6.25
N VAL A 224 0.01 -3.91 6.31
CA VAL A 224 0.97 -4.60 7.18
C VAL A 224 2.03 -5.25 6.31
N GLY A 225 3.27 -4.83 6.41
CA GLY A 225 4.41 -5.37 5.66
C GLY A 225 5.53 -5.84 6.59
N THR A 226 6.29 -4.91 7.16
CA THR A 226 7.47 -5.19 8.00
C THR A 226 7.20 -6.20 9.13
N HIS A 227 6.01 -6.19 9.73
CA HIS A 227 5.66 -7.14 10.77
C HIS A 227 5.57 -8.59 10.24
N ILE A 228 5.02 -8.76 9.03
CA ILE A 228 4.99 -10.05 8.32
C ILE A 228 6.41 -10.50 7.99
N GLU A 229 7.22 -9.61 7.41
CA GLU A 229 8.62 -9.90 7.04
C GLU A 229 9.50 -10.26 8.24
N ASN A 230 9.22 -9.70 9.40
CA ASN A 230 9.90 -10.00 10.66
C ASN A 230 9.46 -11.32 11.30
N GLY A 231 8.61 -12.10 10.63
CA GLY A 231 8.24 -13.44 11.05
C GLY A 231 7.06 -13.51 12.02
N ALA A 232 6.15 -12.52 12.00
CA ALA A 232 4.93 -12.56 12.79
C ALA A 232 4.18 -13.89 12.65
N SER A 233 3.61 -14.38 13.74
CA SER A 233 2.77 -15.58 13.73
C SER A 233 1.40 -15.31 13.13
N VAL A 234 0.66 -16.38 12.77
CA VAL A 234 -0.72 -16.27 12.28
C VAL A 234 -1.61 -15.61 13.34
N GLU A 235 -1.43 -15.95 14.60
CA GLU A 235 -2.20 -15.42 15.72
C GLU A 235 -1.99 -13.91 15.89
N GLU A 236 -0.75 -13.42 15.81
CA GLU A 236 -0.43 -11.99 15.88
C GLU A 236 -1.07 -11.22 14.71
N LEU A 237 -1.04 -11.78 13.50
CA LEU A 237 -1.65 -11.19 12.32
C LEU A 237 -3.19 -11.19 12.41
N GLN A 238 -3.79 -12.27 12.96
CA GLN A 238 -5.23 -12.35 13.23
C GLN A 238 -5.67 -11.33 14.28
N GLU A 239 -4.87 -11.09 15.34
CA GLU A 239 -5.15 -10.02 16.30
C GLU A 239 -5.22 -8.64 15.64
N ILE A 240 -4.34 -8.37 14.66
CA ILE A 240 -4.34 -7.11 13.90
C ILE A 240 -5.61 -7.02 13.04
N THR A 241 -5.88 -8.01 12.19
CA THR A 241 -6.99 -7.98 11.23
C THR A 241 -8.36 -8.03 11.88
N SER A 242 -8.50 -8.69 13.03
CA SER A 242 -9.75 -8.75 13.79
C SER A 242 -10.03 -7.50 14.64
N SER A 243 -9.04 -6.63 14.83
CA SER A 243 -9.17 -5.41 15.62
C SER A 243 -9.76 -4.21 14.86
N ILE A 244 -9.97 -4.31 13.54
CA ILE A 244 -10.36 -3.22 12.64
C ILE A 244 -11.76 -3.41 12.06
#